data_d19f038a259b10efb7645f82ebeaa313
#
_entry.id   d19f038a259b10efb7645f82ebeaa313
#
_cell.length_a   1.000
_cell.length_b   1.000
_cell.length_c   1.000
_cell.angle_alpha   90.00
_cell.angle_beta   90.00
_cell.angle_gamma   90.00
#
_symmetry.space_group_name_H-M   'P 1'
#
loop_
_entity.id
_entity.type
_entity.pdbx_description
1 polymer ?
#
loop_
_entity_poly.entity_id
_entity_poly.type
_entity_poly.pdbx_seq_one_letter_code
_entity_poly.pdbx_strand_id
1 'polypeptide(L)'
;MSTSTESAQLAGRASWSGKLAFVLSAAASAVGLGAMWRFPYLAAKYGGGMFLFVYLVLVFTIGISLLLLENALGRKTGQSAIGAFKAFGKKFTFIGVLMSAVPFIIVPYYCVIGGWVTKYLAAYAGGEAGALVDGGTYFTNFIGNGPESILFMLIFMVITYFIVGLGVNNGLEKANFIMMPALIVVAAILAVYALSMPGAIDGLAFYLVPDFSKFSPELVIAALGQTFFTLSLAMGIMVTYGSYLDKATKLTSSVAQIAGSTFGVSLLAGFMIIPATFAAMGSGEAVAQNSGPSLMFIILPQVFEGMGSFAPVVGV
;
A
#
# COMPACT_ATOMS: atom_id res chain seq x y z
N MET A 1 13.72 -35.38 -22.93
CA MET A 1 12.28 -35.16 -23.25
C MET A 1 11.54 -34.20 -22.31
N SER A 2 12.20 -33.65 -21.26
CA SER A 2 11.58 -32.71 -20.32
C SER A 2 11.61 -31.23 -20.75
N THR A 3 12.54 -30.85 -21.63
CA THR A 3 12.74 -29.43 -22.04
C THR A 3 11.69 -28.90 -23.03
N SER A 4 11.06 -29.74 -23.82
CA SER A 4 10.04 -29.30 -24.80
C SER A 4 8.66 -29.07 -24.17
N THR A 5 8.31 -29.82 -23.14
CA THR A 5 7.03 -29.64 -22.41
C THR A 5 7.07 -28.42 -21.49
N GLU A 6 8.24 -28.14 -20.92
CA GLU A 6 8.49 -26.98 -20.05
C GLU A 6 8.47 -25.66 -20.85
N SER A 7 9.07 -25.66 -22.05
CA SER A 7 9.02 -24.51 -22.97
C SER A 7 7.61 -24.26 -23.54
N ALA A 8 6.81 -25.28 -23.77
CA ALA A 8 5.43 -25.14 -24.24
C ALA A 8 4.48 -24.61 -23.14
N GLN A 9 4.72 -24.97 -21.86
CA GLN A 9 3.95 -24.44 -20.74
C GLN A 9 4.29 -22.97 -20.44
N LEU A 10 5.50 -22.51 -20.75
CA LEU A 10 5.90 -21.10 -20.60
C LEU A 10 5.40 -20.21 -21.75
N ALA A 11 5.20 -20.76 -22.94
CA ALA A 11 4.79 -20.01 -24.13
C ALA A 11 3.34 -19.49 -24.10
N GLY A 12 2.48 -20.02 -23.22
CA GLY A 12 1.09 -19.57 -23.06
C GLY A 12 0.83 -18.72 -21.82
N ARG A 13 1.85 -18.41 -20.99
CA ARG A 13 1.66 -17.68 -19.74
C ARG A 13 1.76 -16.17 -19.99
N ALA A 14 0.85 -15.41 -19.37
CA ALA A 14 0.92 -13.96 -19.38
C ALA A 14 2.29 -13.49 -18.85
N SER A 15 2.87 -12.48 -19.49
CA SER A 15 4.10 -11.80 -19.06
C SER A 15 3.86 -10.30 -19.00
N TRP A 16 4.59 -9.60 -18.14
CA TRP A 16 4.55 -8.13 -18.11
C TRP A 16 5.00 -7.57 -19.47
N SER A 17 4.36 -6.49 -19.93
CA SER A 17 4.73 -5.84 -21.20
C SER A 17 6.14 -5.23 -21.19
N GLY A 18 6.76 -5.13 -20.00
CA GLY A 18 8.12 -4.67 -19.84
C GLY A 18 8.49 -4.39 -18.38
N LYS A 19 9.74 -3.90 -18.18
CA LYS A 19 10.26 -3.59 -16.86
C LYS A 19 9.41 -2.55 -16.10
N LEU A 20 8.95 -1.49 -16.80
CA LEU A 20 8.17 -0.42 -16.17
C LEU A 20 6.80 -0.94 -15.68
N ALA A 21 6.13 -1.77 -16.48
CA ALA A 21 4.87 -2.40 -16.12
C ALA A 21 5.01 -3.28 -14.86
N PHE A 22 6.06 -4.09 -14.79
CA PHE A 22 6.38 -4.87 -13.62
C PHE A 22 6.64 -3.99 -12.37
N VAL A 23 7.51 -2.97 -12.50
CA VAL A 23 7.86 -2.09 -11.38
C VAL A 23 6.64 -1.32 -10.86
N LEU A 24 5.83 -0.75 -11.76
CA LEU A 24 4.61 -0.01 -11.37
C LEU A 24 3.58 -0.93 -10.72
N SER A 25 3.37 -2.13 -11.29
CA SER A 25 2.40 -3.08 -10.71
C SER A 25 2.86 -3.63 -9.36
N ALA A 26 4.15 -3.95 -9.21
CA ALA A 26 4.70 -4.41 -7.95
C ALA A 26 4.71 -3.28 -6.90
N ALA A 27 5.07 -2.06 -7.29
CA ALA A 27 4.97 -0.89 -6.41
C ALA A 27 3.52 -0.58 -6.04
N ALA A 28 2.57 -0.66 -6.97
CA ALA A 28 1.15 -0.46 -6.67
C ALA A 28 0.60 -1.49 -5.68
N SER A 29 1.01 -2.77 -5.81
CA SER A 29 0.69 -3.81 -4.83
C SER A 29 1.29 -3.51 -3.45
N ALA A 30 2.48 -2.95 -3.42
CA ALA A 30 3.22 -2.60 -2.20
C ALA A 30 2.71 -1.30 -1.55
N VAL A 31 2.28 -0.33 -2.36
CA VAL A 31 1.84 1.01 -1.93
C VAL A 31 0.40 1.04 -1.41
N GLY A 32 -0.34 -0.04 -1.44
CA GLY A 32 -1.72 -0.11 -0.97
C GLY A 32 -1.97 0.58 0.39
N LEU A 33 -3.08 0.26 1.00
CA LEU A 33 -3.52 0.84 2.28
C LEU A 33 -2.44 0.88 3.38
N GLY A 34 -1.47 -0.05 3.34
CA GLY A 34 -0.40 -0.12 4.34
C GLY A 34 0.57 1.04 4.34
N ALA A 35 0.86 1.62 3.18
CA ALA A 35 1.72 2.78 3.07
C ALA A 35 0.97 4.07 3.44
N MET A 36 -0.32 4.16 3.08
CA MET A 36 -1.08 5.41 3.18
C MET A 36 -1.60 5.67 4.60
N TRP A 37 -2.05 4.66 5.35
CA TRP A 37 -2.61 4.88 6.69
C TRP A 37 -1.79 4.25 7.82
N ARG A 38 -1.34 3.01 7.62
CA ARG A 38 -0.65 2.27 8.68
C ARG A 38 0.72 2.85 8.98
N PHE A 39 1.44 3.27 7.95
CA PHE A 39 2.77 3.85 8.11
C PHE A 39 2.74 5.17 8.90
N PRO A 40 1.92 6.21 8.57
CA PRO A 40 1.86 7.44 9.36
C PRO A 40 1.43 7.20 10.80
N TYR A 41 0.46 6.30 11.01
CA TYR A 41 0.04 5.92 12.36
C TYR A 41 1.19 5.32 13.18
N LEU A 42 1.92 4.35 12.62
CA LEU A 42 3.05 3.73 13.31
C LEU A 42 4.19 4.73 13.55
N ALA A 43 4.46 5.59 12.57
CA ALA A 43 5.44 6.65 12.72
C ALA A 43 5.07 7.57 13.89
N ALA A 44 3.83 8.03 13.97
CA ALA A 44 3.38 8.86 15.10
C ALA A 44 3.46 8.14 16.45
N LYS A 45 3.06 6.87 16.49
CA LYS A 45 3.05 6.06 17.71
C LYS A 45 4.45 5.77 18.25
N TYR A 46 5.41 5.58 17.37
CA TYR A 46 6.77 5.14 17.72
C TYR A 46 7.83 6.24 17.56
N GLY A 47 7.45 7.52 17.77
CA GLY A 47 8.39 8.63 17.85
C GLY A 47 8.87 9.20 16.52
N GLY A 48 7.99 9.22 15.51
CA GLY A 48 8.20 9.95 14.25
C GLY A 48 9.47 9.57 13.51
N GLY A 49 10.46 10.45 13.55
CA GLY A 49 11.73 10.29 12.84
C GLY A 49 12.53 9.06 13.24
N MET A 50 12.40 8.60 14.49
CA MET A 50 13.07 7.36 14.90
C MET A 50 12.47 6.13 14.22
N PHE A 51 11.14 6.05 14.12
CA PHE A 51 10.47 5.00 13.37
C PHE A 51 10.84 5.04 11.89
N LEU A 52 10.83 6.24 11.28
CA LEU A 52 11.22 6.45 9.88
C LEU A 52 12.65 5.96 9.62
N PHE A 53 13.59 6.30 10.51
CA PHE A 53 14.98 5.88 10.40
C PHE A 53 15.13 4.35 10.43
N VAL A 54 14.53 3.68 11.41
CA VAL A 54 14.58 2.22 11.53
C VAL A 54 13.89 1.54 10.33
N TYR A 55 12.73 2.07 9.91
CA TYR A 55 12.02 1.57 8.72
C TYR A 55 12.87 1.68 7.46
N LEU A 56 13.54 2.84 7.24
CA LEU A 56 14.46 3.03 6.13
C LEU A 56 15.57 1.97 6.13
N VAL A 57 16.23 1.76 7.27
CA VAL A 57 17.28 0.74 7.39
C VAL A 57 16.73 -0.65 7.05
N LEU A 58 15.57 -1.02 7.58
CA LEU A 58 14.97 -2.34 7.35
C LEU A 58 14.51 -2.54 5.90
N VAL A 59 13.95 -1.52 5.26
CA VAL A 59 13.54 -1.60 3.83
C VAL A 59 14.76 -1.85 2.95
N PHE A 60 15.83 -1.08 3.13
CA PHE A 60 17.00 -1.15 2.25
C PHE A 60 17.99 -2.29 2.60
N THR A 61 17.81 -2.96 3.72
CA THR A 61 18.60 -4.16 4.09
C THR A 61 17.77 -5.43 3.90
N ILE A 62 16.92 -5.75 4.86
CA ILE A 62 16.10 -6.97 4.87
C ILE A 62 15.06 -6.94 3.75
N GLY A 63 14.39 -5.79 3.56
CA GLY A 63 13.33 -5.64 2.57
C GLY A 63 13.78 -5.94 1.15
N ILE A 64 14.84 -5.28 0.67
CA ILE A 64 15.39 -5.51 -0.68
C ILE A 64 15.85 -6.96 -0.84
N SER A 65 16.51 -7.53 0.17
CA SER A 65 17.02 -8.88 0.11
C SER A 65 15.91 -9.92 -0.06
N LEU A 66 14.84 -9.80 0.72
CA LEU A 66 13.69 -10.69 0.63
C LEU A 66 12.89 -10.46 -0.65
N LEU A 67 12.70 -9.19 -1.05
CA LEU A 67 12.03 -8.85 -2.29
C LEU A 67 12.74 -9.44 -3.51
N LEU A 68 14.09 -9.39 -3.51
CA LEU A 68 14.92 -10.01 -4.54
C LEU A 68 14.76 -11.53 -4.54
N LEU A 69 14.77 -12.15 -3.36
CA LEU A 69 14.63 -13.60 -3.20
C LEU A 69 13.26 -14.08 -3.76
N GLU A 70 12.17 -13.46 -3.35
CA GLU A 70 10.81 -13.86 -3.75
C GLU A 70 10.62 -13.71 -5.26
N ASN A 71 11.03 -12.57 -5.82
CA ASN A 71 10.94 -12.36 -7.26
C ASN A 71 11.85 -13.30 -8.06
N ALA A 72 13.05 -13.60 -7.56
CA ALA A 72 13.96 -14.57 -8.18
C ALA A 72 13.38 -15.98 -8.15
N LEU A 73 12.75 -16.37 -7.04
CA LEU A 73 12.08 -17.65 -6.88
C LEU A 73 10.94 -17.81 -7.91
N GLY A 74 10.07 -16.79 -7.99
CA GLY A 74 8.98 -16.76 -8.98
C GLY A 74 9.48 -16.82 -10.41
N ARG A 75 10.46 -15.99 -10.76
CA ARG A 75 11.06 -15.96 -12.11
C ARG A 75 11.75 -17.26 -12.50
N LYS A 76 12.46 -17.90 -11.55
CA LYS A 76 13.16 -19.17 -11.79
C LYS A 76 12.19 -20.32 -12.07
N THR A 77 11.10 -20.38 -11.31
CA THR A 77 10.14 -21.48 -11.38
C THR A 77 9.02 -21.26 -12.40
N GLY A 78 8.74 -20.00 -12.74
CA GLY A 78 7.58 -19.66 -13.56
C GLY A 78 6.24 -20.02 -12.89
N GLN A 79 6.18 -20.14 -11.54
CA GLN A 79 5.01 -20.61 -10.81
C GLN A 79 4.66 -19.65 -9.65
N SER A 80 3.40 -19.73 -9.20
CA SER A 80 2.94 -19.05 -7.97
C SER A 80 3.57 -19.71 -6.74
N ALA A 81 3.39 -19.09 -5.56
CA ALA A 81 4.10 -19.47 -4.33
C ALA A 81 4.06 -20.99 -4.04
N ILE A 82 2.91 -21.64 -4.08
CA ILE A 82 2.79 -23.08 -3.79
C ILE A 82 3.64 -23.91 -4.76
N GLY A 83 3.49 -23.64 -6.06
CA GLY A 83 4.24 -24.35 -7.10
C GLY A 83 5.74 -24.07 -7.05
N ALA A 84 6.11 -22.81 -6.79
CA ALA A 84 7.50 -22.39 -6.69
C ALA A 84 8.24 -23.14 -5.58
N PHE A 85 7.68 -23.21 -4.37
CA PHE A 85 8.29 -23.95 -3.27
C PHE A 85 8.27 -25.47 -3.49
N LYS A 86 7.19 -26.00 -4.09
CA LYS A 86 7.12 -27.43 -4.46
C LYS A 86 8.23 -27.85 -5.44
N ALA A 87 8.65 -26.95 -6.34
CA ALA A 87 9.74 -27.20 -7.29
C ALA A 87 11.10 -27.43 -6.62
N PHE A 88 11.30 -26.91 -5.39
CA PHE A 88 12.50 -27.16 -4.59
C PHE A 88 12.41 -28.41 -3.68
N GLY A 89 11.24 -29.05 -3.65
CA GLY A 89 11.00 -30.29 -2.92
C GLY A 89 9.64 -30.29 -2.21
N LYS A 90 9.01 -31.47 -2.19
CA LYS A 90 7.67 -31.63 -1.59
C LYS A 90 7.57 -31.13 -0.15
N LYS A 91 8.66 -31.26 0.63
CA LYS A 91 8.73 -30.79 2.02
C LYS A 91 8.61 -29.26 2.18
N PHE A 92 8.92 -28.49 1.13
CA PHE A 92 8.82 -27.02 1.18
C PHE A 92 7.46 -26.50 0.72
N THR A 93 6.56 -27.37 0.23
CA THR A 93 5.22 -26.97 -0.23
C THR A 93 4.43 -26.24 0.86
N PHE A 94 4.62 -26.62 2.13
CA PHE A 94 3.93 -25.99 3.26
C PHE A 94 4.23 -24.48 3.37
N ILE A 95 5.45 -24.04 3.02
CA ILE A 95 5.82 -22.62 3.02
C ILE A 95 4.97 -21.88 2.00
N GLY A 96 4.87 -22.42 0.77
CA GLY A 96 4.02 -21.84 -0.27
C GLY A 96 2.53 -21.78 0.11
N VAL A 97 2.04 -22.78 0.84
CA VAL A 97 0.67 -22.79 1.37
C VAL A 97 0.48 -21.70 2.42
N LEU A 98 1.42 -21.56 3.38
CA LEU A 98 1.36 -20.50 4.39
C LEU A 98 1.41 -19.11 3.75
N MET A 99 2.31 -18.89 2.78
CA MET A 99 2.39 -17.62 2.05
C MET A 99 1.10 -17.32 1.29
N SER A 100 0.42 -18.33 0.74
CA SER A 100 -0.85 -18.15 0.03
C SER A 100 -2.04 -17.95 0.97
N ALA A 101 -1.96 -18.44 2.19
CA ALA A 101 -3.01 -18.25 3.20
C ALA A 101 -3.08 -16.79 3.68
N VAL A 102 -1.95 -16.07 3.71
CA VAL A 102 -1.90 -14.67 4.15
C VAL A 102 -2.82 -13.76 3.31
N PRO A 103 -2.69 -13.67 1.97
CA PRO A 103 -3.59 -12.85 1.18
C PRO A 103 -5.04 -13.34 1.24
N PHE A 104 -5.29 -14.65 1.38
CA PHE A 104 -6.63 -15.19 1.53
C PHE A 104 -7.33 -14.66 2.80
N ILE A 105 -6.59 -14.47 3.89
CA ILE A 105 -7.10 -13.87 5.13
C ILE A 105 -7.26 -12.35 4.99
N ILE A 106 -6.34 -11.69 4.25
CA ILE A 106 -6.32 -10.23 4.11
C ILE A 106 -7.40 -9.72 3.15
N VAL A 107 -7.71 -10.45 2.07
CA VAL A 107 -8.65 -9.99 1.02
C VAL A 107 -10.02 -9.56 1.56
N PRO A 108 -10.70 -10.30 2.46
CA PRO A 108 -11.97 -9.85 3.04
C PRO A 108 -11.87 -8.49 3.72
N TYR A 109 -10.82 -8.27 4.52
CA TYR A 109 -10.55 -6.99 5.17
C TYR A 109 -10.33 -5.86 4.16
N TYR A 110 -9.57 -6.11 3.09
CA TYR A 110 -9.36 -5.15 2.02
C TYR A 110 -10.64 -4.83 1.25
N CYS A 111 -11.53 -5.80 1.06
CA CYS A 111 -12.82 -5.57 0.41
C CYS A 111 -13.72 -4.63 1.24
N VAL A 112 -13.72 -4.78 2.56
CA VAL A 112 -14.46 -3.88 3.45
C VAL A 112 -13.93 -2.45 3.34
N ILE A 113 -12.61 -2.26 3.47
CA ILE A 113 -12.00 -0.92 3.37
C ILE A 113 -12.15 -0.35 1.96
N GLY A 114 -12.03 -1.18 0.92
CA GLY A 114 -12.30 -0.76 -0.46
C GLY A 114 -13.74 -0.26 -0.63
N GLY A 115 -14.69 -0.88 0.05
CA GLY A 115 -16.08 -0.38 0.14
C GLY A 115 -16.15 1.01 0.78
N TRP A 116 -15.40 1.27 1.86
CA TRP A 116 -15.34 2.58 2.48
C TRP A 116 -14.77 3.65 1.53
N VAL A 117 -13.68 3.33 0.83
CA VAL A 117 -13.12 4.21 -0.20
C VAL A 117 -14.14 4.50 -1.29
N THR A 118 -14.86 3.48 -1.76
CA THR A 118 -15.90 3.63 -2.80
C THR A 118 -17.06 4.52 -2.33
N LYS A 119 -17.47 4.43 -1.05
CA LYS A 119 -18.48 5.32 -0.46
C LYS A 119 -18.02 6.77 -0.45
N TYR A 120 -16.77 7.01 0.00
CA TYR A 120 -16.23 8.38 0.02
C TYR A 120 -16.06 8.95 -1.38
N LEU A 121 -15.59 8.15 -2.33
CA LEU A 121 -15.54 8.53 -3.75
C LEU A 121 -16.91 8.95 -4.26
N ALA A 122 -17.95 8.15 -3.97
CA ALA A 122 -19.33 8.47 -4.37
C ALA A 122 -19.85 9.76 -3.74
N ALA A 123 -19.53 10.00 -2.46
CA ALA A 123 -19.93 11.19 -1.74
C ALA A 123 -19.25 12.47 -2.30
N TYR A 124 -17.94 12.40 -2.56
CA TYR A 124 -17.24 13.53 -3.19
C TYR A 124 -17.74 13.80 -4.62
N ALA A 125 -17.91 12.76 -5.43
CA ALA A 125 -18.42 12.87 -6.79
C ALA A 125 -19.89 13.35 -6.83
N GLY A 126 -20.68 12.97 -5.81
CA GLY A 126 -22.07 13.39 -5.64
C GLY A 126 -22.27 14.81 -5.11
N GLY A 127 -21.17 15.51 -4.76
CA GLY A 127 -21.23 16.87 -4.21
C GLY A 127 -21.55 16.95 -2.71
N GLU A 128 -21.43 15.82 -1.99
CA GLU A 128 -21.67 15.74 -0.53
C GLU A 128 -20.42 16.08 0.29
N ALA A 129 -19.43 16.77 -0.28
CA ALA A 129 -18.18 17.09 0.38
C ALA A 129 -18.36 17.77 1.75
N GLY A 130 -19.37 18.65 1.90
CA GLY A 130 -19.72 19.31 3.16
C GLY A 130 -20.16 18.35 4.27
N ALA A 131 -20.79 17.22 3.93
CA ALA A 131 -21.20 16.22 4.92
C ALA A 131 -20.01 15.42 5.46
N LEU A 132 -18.90 15.39 4.73
CA LEU A 132 -17.68 14.65 5.08
C LEU A 132 -16.79 15.41 6.08
N VAL A 133 -17.05 16.69 6.31
CA VAL A 133 -16.25 17.56 7.19
C VAL A 133 -16.29 17.07 8.63
N ASP A 134 -17.45 16.61 9.13
CA ASP A 134 -17.55 15.87 10.39
C ASP A 134 -17.18 14.39 10.14
N GLY A 135 -15.93 14.17 9.74
CA GLY A 135 -15.42 12.86 9.32
C GLY A 135 -15.63 11.76 10.36
N GLY A 136 -15.59 12.10 11.66
CA GLY A 136 -15.84 11.15 12.74
C GLY A 136 -17.26 10.64 12.75
N THR A 137 -18.24 11.54 12.74
CA THR A 137 -19.67 11.20 12.74
C THR A 137 -20.09 10.54 11.42
N TYR A 138 -19.67 11.10 10.29
CA TYR A 138 -19.99 10.50 8.98
C TYR A 138 -19.47 9.07 8.86
N PHE A 139 -18.21 8.85 9.20
CA PHE A 139 -17.60 7.52 9.15
C PHE A 139 -18.31 6.54 10.09
N THR A 140 -18.55 6.94 11.34
CA THR A 140 -19.18 6.09 12.36
C THR A 140 -20.61 5.71 11.96
N ASN A 141 -21.40 6.65 11.42
CA ASN A 141 -22.74 6.38 10.94
C ASN A 141 -22.71 5.41 9.74
N PHE A 142 -21.78 5.60 8.81
CA PHE A 142 -21.64 4.72 7.65
C PHE A 142 -21.28 3.30 8.05
N ILE A 143 -20.25 3.10 8.90
CA ILE A 143 -19.85 1.74 9.33
C ILE A 143 -20.90 1.08 10.24
N GLY A 144 -21.70 1.88 10.95
CA GLY A 144 -22.85 1.41 11.75
C GLY A 144 -24.04 0.99 10.89
N ASN A 145 -24.13 1.47 9.65
CA ASN A 145 -25.17 1.08 8.69
C ASN A 145 -24.72 -0.17 7.90
N GLY A 146 -24.96 -1.37 8.46
CA GLY A 146 -24.53 -2.64 7.87
C GLY A 146 -24.95 -2.82 6.40
N PRO A 147 -26.23 -2.62 6.03
CA PRO A 147 -26.68 -2.74 4.63
C PRO A 147 -25.91 -1.84 3.66
N GLU A 148 -25.68 -0.58 4.01
CA GLU A 148 -24.95 0.37 3.18
C GLU A 148 -23.48 -0.01 3.04
N SER A 149 -22.83 -0.37 4.14
CA SER A 149 -21.43 -0.83 4.14
C SER A 149 -21.24 -2.07 3.27
N ILE A 150 -22.16 -3.03 3.33
CA ILE A 150 -22.13 -4.23 2.50
C ILE A 150 -22.34 -3.89 1.02
N LEU A 151 -23.25 -2.97 0.71
CA LEU A 151 -23.50 -2.54 -0.67
C LEU A 151 -22.22 -1.98 -1.30
N PHE A 152 -21.55 -1.05 -0.63
CA PHE A 152 -20.32 -0.45 -1.15
C PHE A 152 -19.17 -1.44 -1.23
N MET A 153 -19.06 -2.38 -0.27
CA MET A 153 -18.13 -3.50 -0.33
C MET A 153 -18.37 -4.35 -1.58
N LEU A 154 -19.62 -4.69 -1.88
CA LEU A 154 -19.96 -5.47 -3.09
C LEU A 154 -19.64 -4.71 -4.37
N ILE A 155 -19.91 -3.41 -4.44
CA ILE A 155 -19.54 -2.56 -5.58
C ILE A 155 -18.03 -2.63 -5.80
N PHE A 156 -17.22 -2.45 -4.75
CA PHE A 156 -15.76 -2.55 -4.83
C PHE A 156 -15.32 -3.94 -5.32
N MET A 157 -15.92 -5.01 -4.78
CA MET A 157 -15.61 -6.39 -5.21
C MET A 157 -15.92 -6.62 -6.68
N VAL A 158 -17.04 -6.11 -7.17
CA VAL A 158 -17.44 -6.22 -8.60
C VAL A 158 -16.44 -5.48 -9.48
N ILE A 159 -16.06 -4.24 -9.14
CA ILE A 159 -15.05 -3.48 -9.88
C ILE A 159 -13.71 -4.25 -9.91
N THR A 160 -13.27 -4.74 -8.76
CA THR A 160 -12.03 -5.53 -8.65
C THR A 160 -12.10 -6.80 -9.47
N TYR A 161 -13.22 -7.52 -9.43
CA TYR A 161 -13.43 -8.74 -10.22
C TYR A 161 -13.29 -8.48 -11.72
N PHE A 162 -13.89 -7.39 -12.23
CA PHE A 162 -13.76 -7.05 -13.65
C PHE A 162 -12.33 -6.71 -14.03
N ILE A 163 -11.62 -5.90 -13.22
CA ILE A 163 -10.21 -5.53 -13.47
C ILE A 163 -9.32 -6.77 -13.50
N VAL A 164 -9.46 -7.65 -12.51
CA VAL A 164 -8.67 -8.90 -12.42
C VAL A 164 -9.06 -9.88 -13.54
N GLY A 165 -10.34 -9.98 -13.88
CA GLY A 165 -10.87 -10.83 -14.94
C GLY A 165 -10.34 -10.50 -16.31
N LEU A 166 -9.94 -9.26 -16.59
CA LEU A 166 -9.27 -8.85 -17.82
C LEU A 166 -7.81 -9.34 -17.91
N GLY A 167 -7.30 -9.95 -16.83
CA GLY A 167 -5.96 -10.54 -16.77
C GLY A 167 -4.85 -9.54 -16.48
N VAL A 168 -3.59 -10.02 -16.59
CA VAL A 168 -2.41 -9.23 -16.16
C VAL A 168 -2.23 -8.00 -17.05
N ASN A 169 -2.17 -8.15 -18.37
CA ASN A 169 -1.83 -7.06 -19.27
C ASN A 169 -2.96 -6.05 -19.49
N ASN A 170 -4.20 -6.55 -19.72
CA ASN A 170 -5.34 -5.67 -20.04
C ASN A 170 -6.08 -5.14 -18.82
N GLY A 171 -5.95 -5.80 -17.67
CA GLY A 171 -6.57 -5.41 -16.41
C GLY A 171 -5.57 -4.75 -15.47
N LEU A 172 -4.79 -5.57 -14.76
CA LEU A 172 -3.90 -5.12 -13.70
C LEU A 172 -2.86 -4.09 -14.17
N GLU A 173 -2.17 -4.35 -15.28
CA GLU A 173 -1.14 -3.47 -15.81
C GLU A 173 -1.70 -2.10 -16.18
N LYS A 174 -2.79 -2.07 -16.97
CA LYS A 174 -3.41 -0.81 -17.40
C LYS A 174 -3.98 -0.02 -16.22
N ALA A 175 -4.63 -0.67 -15.26
CA ALA A 175 -5.12 -0.02 -14.05
C ALA A 175 -3.98 0.62 -13.26
N ASN A 176 -2.89 -0.11 -13.03
CA ASN A 176 -1.74 0.39 -12.27
C ASN A 176 -0.99 1.50 -13.00
N PHE A 177 -0.95 1.50 -14.33
CA PHE A 177 -0.34 2.57 -15.13
C PHE A 177 -1.04 3.92 -14.95
N ILE A 178 -2.33 3.92 -14.66
CA ILE A 178 -3.11 5.15 -14.44
C ILE A 178 -3.15 5.49 -12.94
N MET A 179 -3.50 4.52 -12.10
CA MET A 179 -3.77 4.75 -10.68
C MET A 179 -2.51 5.09 -9.88
N MET A 180 -1.37 4.45 -10.18
CA MET A 180 -0.15 4.66 -9.41
C MET A 180 0.44 6.07 -9.59
N PRO A 181 0.62 6.60 -10.82
CA PRO A 181 1.02 7.99 -11.01
C PRO A 181 0.01 9.00 -10.45
N ALA A 182 -1.30 8.75 -10.64
CA ALA A 182 -2.34 9.61 -10.09
C ALA A 182 -2.26 9.70 -8.56
N LEU A 183 -2.09 8.57 -7.88
CA LEU A 183 -1.91 8.51 -6.43
C LEU A 183 -0.70 9.33 -5.97
N ILE A 184 0.45 9.20 -6.65
CA ILE A 184 1.67 9.93 -6.31
C ILE A 184 1.46 11.44 -6.46
N VAL A 185 0.81 11.87 -7.55
CA VAL A 185 0.55 13.28 -7.81
C VAL A 185 -0.40 13.87 -6.76
N VAL A 186 -1.51 13.19 -6.47
CA VAL A 186 -2.47 13.64 -5.45
C VAL A 186 -1.82 13.68 -4.07
N ALA A 187 -1.09 12.63 -3.69
CA ALA A 187 -0.38 12.59 -2.41
C ALA A 187 0.68 13.70 -2.30
N ALA A 188 1.38 14.05 -3.41
CA ALA A 188 2.34 15.15 -3.43
C ALA A 188 1.65 16.51 -3.25
N ILE A 189 0.52 16.74 -3.93
CA ILE A 189 -0.27 17.97 -3.77
C ILE A 189 -0.74 18.10 -2.32
N LEU A 190 -1.26 17.04 -1.74
CA LEU A 190 -1.73 17.02 -0.34
C LEU A 190 -0.60 17.23 0.66
N ALA A 191 0.58 16.63 0.41
CA ALA A 191 1.75 16.84 1.26
C ALA A 191 2.22 18.29 1.24
N VAL A 192 2.28 18.93 0.06
CA VAL A 192 2.62 20.35 -0.06
C VAL A 192 1.60 21.23 0.64
N TYR A 193 0.31 20.93 0.47
CA TYR A 193 -0.75 21.65 1.17
C TYR A 193 -0.64 21.48 2.70
N ALA A 194 -0.49 20.26 3.19
CA ALA A 194 -0.33 19.97 4.61
C ALA A 194 0.86 20.73 5.23
N LEU A 195 1.97 20.82 4.52
CA LEU A 195 3.16 21.56 4.94
C LEU A 195 2.96 23.09 4.94
N SER A 196 1.99 23.61 4.21
CA SER A 196 1.64 25.04 4.21
C SER A 196 0.73 25.46 5.37
N MET A 197 0.18 24.51 6.13
CA MET A 197 -0.72 24.78 7.24
C MET A 197 0.06 25.37 8.44
N PRO A 198 -0.54 26.31 9.21
CA PRO A 198 0.08 26.81 10.43
C PRO A 198 0.34 25.70 11.44
N GLY A 199 1.52 25.62 12.02
CA GLY A 199 1.91 24.55 12.97
C GLY A 199 2.41 23.26 12.32
N ALA A 200 2.36 23.13 11.01
CA ALA A 200 2.83 21.93 10.29
C ALA A 200 4.35 21.68 10.43
N ILE A 201 5.13 22.72 10.65
CA ILE A 201 6.60 22.64 10.82
C ILE A 201 6.99 21.79 12.02
N ASP A 202 6.27 21.88 13.14
CA ASP A 202 6.52 21.05 14.32
C ASP A 202 6.25 19.57 14.01
N GLY A 203 5.18 19.28 13.24
CA GLY A 203 4.89 17.95 12.73
C GLY A 203 5.95 17.43 11.78
N LEU A 204 6.49 18.29 10.92
CA LEU A 204 7.59 17.94 10.03
C LEU A 204 8.87 17.62 10.81
N ALA A 205 9.20 18.42 11.80
CA ALA A 205 10.35 18.19 12.68
C ALA A 205 10.20 16.87 13.44
N PHE A 206 9.04 16.62 14.03
CA PHE A 206 8.71 15.35 14.69
C PHE A 206 8.87 14.15 13.75
N TYR A 207 8.45 14.29 12.49
CA TYR A 207 8.46 13.20 11.54
C TYR A 207 9.85 12.89 10.97
N LEU A 208 10.71 13.89 10.81
CA LEU A 208 12.02 13.73 10.16
C LEU A 208 13.18 13.60 11.14
N VAL A 209 13.11 14.23 12.30
CA VAL A 209 14.24 14.24 13.24
C VAL A 209 14.18 13.01 14.15
N PRO A 210 15.17 12.09 14.05
CA PRO A 210 15.18 10.91 14.89
C PRO A 210 15.53 11.24 16.33
N ASP A 211 14.62 10.93 17.25
CA ASP A 211 14.87 10.99 18.69
C ASP A 211 15.29 9.59 19.19
N PHE A 212 16.59 9.40 19.39
CA PHE A 212 17.14 8.12 19.85
C PHE A 212 16.66 7.69 21.22
N SER A 213 16.11 8.59 22.05
CA SER A 213 15.51 8.24 23.33
C SER A 213 14.23 7.40 23.18
N LYS A 214 13.59 7.44 22.00
CA LYS A 214 12.40 6.67 21.64
C LYS A 214 12.72 5.28 21.07
N PHE A 215 14.00 4.93 20.93
CA PHE A 215 14.39 3.62 20.43
C PHE A 215 13.96 2.52 21.41
N SER A 216 13.23 1.53 20.88
CA SER A 216 12.77 0.38 21.66
C SER A 216 12.68 -0.88 20.79
N PRO A 217 12.76 -2.08 21.39
CA PRO A 217 12.52 -3.33 20.66
C PRO A 217 11.15 -3.37 19.97
N GLU A 218 10.12 -2.81 20.60
CA GLU A 218 8.77 -2.73 20.07
C GLU A 218 8.72 -1.89 18.78
N LEU A 219 9.46 -0.77 18.75
CA LEU A 219 9.62 0.06 17.56
C LEU A 219 10.24 -0.75 16.41
N VAL A 220 11.31 -1.52 16.69
CA VAL A 220 11.97 -2.34 15.66
C VAL A 220 11.05 -3.42 15.13
N ILE A 221 10.30 -4.10 16.01
CA ILE A 221 9.31 -5.13 15.61
C ILE A 221 8.19 -4.49 14.77
N ALA A 222 7.69 -3.32 15.18
CA ALA A 222 6.66 -2.59 14.45
C ALA A 222 7.15 -2.15 13.05
N ALA A 223 8.38 -1.63 12.95
CA ALA A 223 9.00 -1.22 11.71
C ALA A 223 9.30 -2.43 10.80
N LEU A 224 9.72 -3.57 11.36
CA LEU A 224 9.89 -4.81 10.62
C LEU A 224 8.55 -5.31 10.06
N GLY A 225 7.51 -5.37 10.89
CA GLY A 225 6.17 -5.73 10.47
C GLY A 225 5.62 -4.78 9.38
N GLN A 226 5.93 -3.48 9.48
CA GLN A 226 5.59 -2.50 8.44
C GLN A 226 6.36 -2.77 7.14
N THR A 227 7.64 -3.11 7.21
CA THR A 227 8.45 -3.45 6.04
C THR A 227 7.89 -4.66 5.29
N PHE A 228 7.53 -5.73 6.01
CA PHE A 228 6.91 -6.91 5.41
C PHE A 228 5.58 -6.58 4.76
N PHE A 229 4.75 -5.82 5.44
CA PHE A 229 3.42 -5.46 4.96
C PHE A 229 3.50 -4.54 3.73
N THR A 230 4.33 -3.49 3.79
CA THR A 230 4.45 -2.49 2.72
C THR A 230 5.10 -3.06 1.46
N LEU A 231 6.08 -3.95 1.58
CA LEU A 231 6.73 -4.60 0.44
C LEU A 231 6.01 -5.88 -0.01
N SER A 232 4.85 -6.21 0.57
CA SER A 232 4.07 -7.43 0.29
C SER A 232 4.90 -8.70 0.41
N LEU A 233 5.83 -8.75 1.38
CA LEU A 233 6.71 -9.88 1.62
C LEU A 233 6.01 -11.01 2.38
N ALA A 234 6.43 -12.25 2.15
CA ALA A 234 5.88 -13.47 2.74
C ALA A 234 4.39 -13.71 2.44
N MET A 235 3.83 -13.03 1.43
CA MET A 235 2.43 -13.16 1.01
C MET A 235 2.28 -13.92 -0.32
N GLY A 236 3.37 -14.39 -0.92
CA GLY A 236 3.35 -15.05 -2.23
C GLY A 236 3.07 -14.12 -3.42
N ILE A 237 2.77 -12.84 -3.17
CA ILE A 237 2.47 -11.84 -4.19
C ILE A 237 3.71 -11.60 -5.06
N MET A 238 4.86 -11.31 -4.45
CA MET A 238 6.09 -11.02 -5.18
C MET A 238 6.66 -12.25 -5.88
N VAL A 239 6.45 -13.46 -5.35
CA VAL A 239 6.74 -14.72 -6.07
C VAL A 239 5.89 -14.83 -7.32
N THR A 240 4.60 -14.56 -7.21
CA THR A 240 3.67 -14.61 -8.35
C THR A 240 4.00 -13.56 -9.40
N TYR A 241 4.27 -12.30 -9.00
CA TYR A 241 4.65 -11.22 -9.92
C TYR A 241 5.99 -11.51 -10.61
N GLY A 242 6.97 -12.02 -9.85
CA GLY A 242 8.25 -12.48 -10.39
C GLY A 242 8.08 -13.59 -11.44
N SER A 243 7.05 -14.44 -11.29
CA SER A 243 6.79 -15.54 -12.25
C SER A 243 6.32 -15.07 -13.64
N TYR A 244 5.85 -13.84 -13.76
CA TYR A 244 5.48 -13.19 -15.01
C TYR A 244 6.60 -12.32 -15.60
N LEU A 245 7.77 -12.25 -14.93
CA LEU A 245 8.89 -11.41 -15.35
C LEU A 245 9.75 -12.10 -16.38
N ASP A 246 10.03 -11.39 -17.48
CA ASP A 246 10.95 -11.87 -18.51
C ASP A 246 12.37 -12.08 -17.95
N LYS A 247 13.04 -13.13 -18.43
CA LYS A 247 14.41 -13.48 -18.06
C LYS A 247 15.44 -12.40 -18.45
N ALA A 248 15.17 -11.61 -19.50
CA ALA A 248 16.02 -10.51 -19.92
C ALA A 248 15.99 -9.29 -19.00
N THR A 249 14.93 -9.14 -18.17
CA THR A 249 14.79 -7.99 -17.28
C THR A 249 15.79 -8.05 -16.12
N LYS A 250 16.49 -6.94 -15.87
CA LYS A 250 17.44 -6.82 -14.73
C LYS A 250 16.69 -6.77 -13.40
N LEU A 251 16.65 -7.90 -12.68
CA LEU A 251 15.88 -8.07 -11.45
C LEU A 251 16.33 -7.14 -10.33
N THR A 252 17.63 -7.03 -10.08
CA THR A 252 18.18 -6.17 -9.02
C THR A 252 17.78 -4.71 -9.15
N SER A 253 17.85 -4.17 -10.39
CA SER A 253 17.43 -2.80 -10.67
C SER A 253 15.91 -2.62 -10.51
N SER A 254 15.11 -3.61 -10.88
CA SER A 254 13.65 -3.56 -10.71
C SER A 254 13.26 -3.59 -9.23
N VAL A 255 13.87 -4.48 -8.45
CA VAL A 255 13.65 -4.60 -7.01
C VAL A 255 14.04 -3.33 -6.27
N ALA A 256 15.19 -2.72 -6.61
CA ALA A 256 15.59 -1.44 -6.02
C ALA A 256 14.59 -0.31 -6.35
N GLN A 257 14.05 -0.29 -7.57
CA GLN A 257 13.01 0.68 -7.95
C GLN A 257 11.70 0.44 -7.20
N ILE A 258 11.26 -0.81 -7.02
CA ILE A 258 10.07 -1.15 -6.23
C ILE A 258 10.25 -0.69 -4.78
N ALA A 259 11.35 -1.07 -4.14
CA ALA A 259 11.63 -0.68 -2.75
C ALA A 259 11.71 0.85 -2.59
N GLY A 260 12.41 1.53 -3.51
CA GLY A 260 12.52 2.99 -3.50
C GLY A 260 11.19 3.69 -3.72
N SER A 261 10.37 3.23 -4.67
CA SER A 261 9.04 3.79 -4.91
C SER A 261 8.13 3.59 -3.70
N THR A 262 8.13 2.39 -3.11
CA THR A 262 7.32 2.08 -1.93
C THR A 262 7.73 2.91 -0.73
N PHE A 263 9.03 3.04 -0.47
CA PHE A 263 9.55 3.92 0.57
C PHE A 263 9.17 5.38 0.31
N GLY A 264 9.34 5.86 -0.93
CA GLY A 264 8.98 7.24 -1.32
C GLY A 264 7.51 7.56 -1.09
N VAL A 265 6.59 6.63 -1.42
CA VAL A 265 5.16 6.84 -1.17
C VAL A 265 4.83 6.77 0.33
N SER A 266 5.46 5.87 1.10
CA SER A 266 5.30 5.85 2.56
C SER A 266 5.78 7.16 3.19
N LEU A 267 6.92 7.68 2.72
CA LEU A 267 7.45 8.97 3.16
C LEU A 267 6.49 10.12 2.82
N LEU A 268 5.94 10.12 1.62
CA LEU A 268 4.97 11.12 1.14
C LEU A 268 3.66 11.08 1.94
N ALA A 269 3.17 9.88 2.27
CA ALA A 269 2.00 9.71 3.14
C ALA A 269 2.24 10.27 4.55
N GLY A 270 3.45 10.10 5.08
CA GLY A 270 3.85 10.73 6.35
C GLY A 270 3.86 12.25 6.26
N PHE A 271 4.39 12.84 5.18
CA PHE A 271 4.34 14.29 4.94
C PHE A 271 2.90 14.83 4.80
N MET A 272 2.00 14.04 4.26
CA MET A 272 0.61 14.42 4.11
C MET A 272 -0.13 14.40 5.46
N ILE A 273 0.03 13.34 6.24
CA ILE A 273 -0.80 13.09 7.43
C ILE A 273 -0.23 13.72 8.70
N ILE A 274 1.06 13.55 8.98
CA ILE A 274 1.63 13.97 10.26
C ILE A 274 1.63 15.51 10.42
N PRO A 275 2.14 16.31 9.46
CA PRO A 275 2.07 17.77 9.57
C PRO A 275 0.62 18.30 9.63
N ALA A 276 -0.30 17.73 8.85
CA ALA A 276 -1.70 18.13 8.87
C ALA A 276 -2.35 17.87 10.24
N THR A 277 -2.05 16.73 10.88
CA THR A 277 -2.57 16.42 12.21
C THR A 277 -1.98 17.32 13.28
N PHE A 278 -0.69 17.66 13.19
CA PHE A 278 -0.08 18.65 14.09
C PHE A 278 -0.72 20.03 13.92
N ALA A 279 -0.98 20.46 12.70
CA ALA A 279 -1.67 21.71 12.42
C ALA A 279 -3.10 21.75 12.98
N ALA A 280 -3.84 20.62 12.87
CA ALA A 280 -5.23 20.52 13.32
C ALA A 280 -5.38 20.27 14.83
N MET A 281 -4.50 19.47 15.43
CA MET A 281 -4.66 18.93 16.79
C MET A 281 -3.47 19.23 17.73
N GLY A 282 -2.42 19.85 17.24
CA GLY A 282 -1.27 20.32 18.03
C GLY A 282 -0.31 19.24 18.53
N SER A 283 -0.54 17.95 18.27
CA SER A 283 0.35 16.89 18.76
C SER A 283 0.33 15.60 17.90
N GLY A 284 1.43 14.87 17.92
CA GLY A 284 1.52 13.53 17.31
C GLY A 284 0.73 12.46 18.08
N GLU A 285 0.38 12.69 19.34
CA GLU A 285 -0.45 11.76 20.13
C GLU A 285 -1.86 11.62 19.55
N ALA A 286 -2.40 12.68 18.95
CA ALA A 286 -3.69 12.65 18.30
C ALA A 286 -3.68 11.70 17.07
N VAL A 287 -2.58 11.63 16.32
CA VAL A 287 -2.43 10.62 15.23
C VAL A 287 -2.40 9.22 15.82
N ALA A 288 -1.68 9.03 16.92
CA ALA A 288 -1.52 7.72 17.55
C ALA A 288 -2.83 7.21 18.20
N GLN A 289 -3.70 8.10 18.67
CA GLN A 289 -5.00 7.75 19.24
C GLN A 289 -6.03 7.31 18.19
N ASN A 290 -5.95 7.86 16.97
CA ASN A 290 -6.81 7.49 15.85
C ASN A 290 -6.15 6.34 15.06
N SER A 291 -6.06 5.17 15.69
CA SER A 291 -5.41 4.01 15.09
C SER A 291 -6.30 3.31 14.05
N GLY A 292 -5.68 2.81 13.00
CA GLY A 292 -6.35 1.99 12.00
C GLY A 292 -6.77 2.75 10.74
N PRO A 293 -7.52 2.11 9.84
CA PRO A 293 -7.96 2.71 8.58
C PRO A 293 -8.81 3.96 8.75
N SER A 294 -9.51 4.09 9.88
CA SER A 294 -10.33 5.25 10.22
C SER A 294 -9.56 6.58 10.19
N LEU A 295 -8.25 6.56 10.46
CA LEU A 295 -7.41 7.77 10.41
C LEU A 295 -7.56 8.52 9.09
N MET A 296 -7.53 7.82 7.95
CA MET A 296 -7.68 8.45 6.64
C MET A 296 -9.08 9.05 6.46
N PHE A 297 -10.12 8.32 6.86
CA PHE A 297 -11.52 8.71 6.64
C PHE A 297 -11.98 9.83 7.57
N ILE A 298 -11.25 10.08 8.66
CA ILE A 298 -11.53 11.16 9.60
C ILE A 298 -10.68 12.39 9.30
N ILE A 299 -9.38 12.23 9.09
CA ILE A 299 -8.44 13.35 8.97
C ILE A 299 -8.41 13.94 7.56
N LEU A 300 -8.39 13.11 6.51
CA LEU A 300 -8.28 13.65 5.15
C LEU A 300 -9.47 14.54 4.74
N PRO A 301 -10.74 14.24 5.07
CA PRO A 301 -11.83 15.17 4.79
C PRO A 301 -11.65 16.54 5.45
N GLN A 302 -11.11 16.60 6.68
CA GLN A 302 -10.82 17.86 7.36
C GLN A 302 -9.70 18.67 6.66
N VAL A 303 -8.68 17.94 6.16
CA VAL A 303 -7.62 18.57 5.35
C VAL A 303 -8.18 19.10 4.04
N PHE A 304 -9.08 18.34 3.37
CA PHE A 304 -9.71 18.77 2.12
C PHE A 304 -10.63 19.98 2.32
N GLU A 305 -11.35 20.07 3.44
CA GLU A 305 -12.17 21.26 3.76
C GLU A 305 -11.35 22.53 3.71
N GLY A 306 -10.15 22.51 4.30
CA GLY A 306 -9.23 23.65 4.27
C GLY A 306 -8.81 24.08 2.85
N MET A 307 -8.97 23.21 1.84
CA MET A 307 -8.70 23.52 0.43
C MET A 307 -9.86 24.24 -0.28
N GLY A 308 -10.99 24.47 0.41
CA GLY A 308 -12.15 25.19 -0.11
C GLY A 308 -12.75 24.56 -1.36
N SER A 309 -12.90 25.34 -2.45
CA SER A 309 -13.51 24.88 -3.71
C SER A 309 -12.75 23.74 -4.42
N PHE A 310 -11.50 23.47 -4.06
CA PHE A 310 -10.71 22.36 -4.60
C PHE A 310 -10.99 21.03 -3.89
N ALA A 311 -11.62 21.05 -2.70
CA ALA A 311 -11.88 19.85 -1.90
C ALA A 311 -12.59 18.72 -2.69
N PRO A 312 -13.65 18.96 -3.47
CA PRO A 312 -14.31 17.90 -4.24
C PRO A 312 -13.40 17.26 -5.29
N VAL A 313 -12.55 18.07 -5.95
CA VAL A 313 -11.65 17.57 -7.02
C VAL A 313 -10.53 16.71 -6.46
N VAL A 314 -10.01 17.06 -5.30
CA VAL A 314 -8.93 16.32 -4.64
C VAL A 314 -9.46 15.09 -3.90
N GLY A 315 -10.72 15.15 -3.43
CA GLY A 315 -11.37 14.05 -2.73
C GLY A 315 -11.83 12.89 -3.63
N VAL A 316 -12.05 13.15 -4.92
CA VAL A 316 -12.36 12.16 -5.97
C VAL A 316 -11.09 11.49 -6.48
#